data_1c8fff82d33990a3b931bca5f02eb698
#
_entry.id   1c8fff82d33990a3b931bca5f02eb698
#
_cell.length_a   1.000
_cell.length_b   1.000
_cell.length_c   1.000
_cell.angle_alpha   90.00
_cell.angle_beta   90.00
_cell.angle_gamma   90.00
#
_symmetry.space_group_name_H-M   'P 1'
#
loop_
_entity.id
_entity.type
_entity.pdbx_description
1 polymer ?
#
loop_
_entity_poly.entity_id
_entity_poly.type
_entity_poly.pdbx_seq_one_letter_code
_entity_poly.pdbx_strand_id
1 'polypeptide(L)'
;DFGVDSVRVGYLKAVLMRNYHNEELTVTLNQNSTDTAYSLGRLFAVMEILQEKANGTSAIRSRYFAAASMSPKKVFPSLLNLSQHHIAKYKMSGYIDKMMESILSVISEFPAHLSLEEQGKFVLGYYHQREYLYMKKEDKEKLEE
;
A
#
# COMPACT_ATOMS: atom_id res chain seq x y z
N ASP A 1 12.36 13.93 5.81
CA ASP A 1 13.69 13.40 5.68
C ASP A 1 13.67 11.95 5.22
N PHE A 2 14.26 11.70 4.09
CA PHE A 2 14.28 10.39 3.44
C PHE A 2 14.89 9.29 4.33
N GLY A 3 16.00 9.57 5.01
CA GLY A 3 16.67 8.61 5.87
C GLY A 3 15.85 8.22 7.09
N VAL A 4 15.17 9.18 7.70
CA VAL A 4 14.32 8.94 8.87
C VAL A 4 13.13 8.06 8.49
N ASP A 5 12.51 8.32 7.34
CA ASP A 5 11.36 7.55 6.88
C ASP A 5 11.75 6.09 6.61
N SER A 6 12.89 5.85 5.97
CA SER A 6 13.38 4.50 5.71
C SER A 6 13.69 3.74 7.00
N VAL A 7 14.30 4.39 7.97
CA VAL A 7 14.61 3.79 9.28
C VAL A 7 13.31 3.45 10.01
N ARG A 8 12.33 4.36 9.99
CA ARG A 8 11.03 4.15 10.65
C ARG A 8 10.28 2.95 10.06
N VAL A 9 10.20 2.88 8.74
CA VAL A 9 9.54 1.76 8.05
C VAL A 9 10.24 0.45 8.39
N GLY A 10 11.58 0.42 8.34
CA GLY A 10 12.36 -0.76 8.69
C GLY A 10 12.15 -1.20 10.13
N TYR A 11 12.10 -0.25 11.05
CA TYR A 11 11.84 -0.53 12.46
C TYR A 11 10.45 -1.15 12.67
N LEU A 12 9.41 -0.54 12.11
CA LEU A 12 8.05 -1.04 12.23
C LEU A 12 7.91 -2.44 11.65
N LYS A 13 8.50 -2.66 10.47
CA LYS A 13 8.50 -3.98 9.84
C LYS A 13 9.19 -5.01 10.72
N ALA A 14 10.35 -4.67 11.27
CA ALA A 14 11.11 -5.58 12.13
C ALA A 14 10.34 -5.94 13.41
N VAL A 15 9.66 -4.97 14.03
CA VAL A 15 8.85 -5.21 15.22
C VAL A 15 7.68 -6.15 14.90
N LEU A 16 6.99 -5.91 13.79
CA LEU A 16 5.89 -6.76 13.37
C LEU A 16 6.37 -8.19 13.09
N MET A 17 7.48 -8.33 12.38
CA MET A 17 8.05 -9.64 12.06
C MET A 17 8.56 -10.39 13.29
N ARG A 18 8.97 -9.68 14.32
CA ARG A 18 9.42 -10.30 15.58
C ARG A 18 8.24 -10.87 16.37
N ASN A 19 7.10 -10.20 16.32
CA ASN A 19 5.91 -10.61 17.07
C ASN A 19 5.15 -11.74 16.37
N TYR A 20 5.30 -11.85 15.06
CA TYR A 20 4.66 -12.89 14.27
C TYR A 20 5.74 -13.82 13.74
N HIS A 21 5.88 -14.97 14.31
CA HIS A 21 6.85 -15.94 13.81
C HIS A 21 6.43 -16.43 12.45
N ASN A 22 7.10 -15.96 11.48
CA ASN A 22 7.39 -16.76 10.41
C ASN A 22 6.57 -16.86 9.22
N GLU A 23 6.35 -18.01 8.82
CA GLU A 23 5.66 -18.46 7.60
C GLU A 23 4.33 -17.76 7.36
N GLU A 24 3.68 -17.33 8.43
CA GLU A 24 2.42 -16.59 8.37
C GLU A 24 2.58 -15.15 7.92
N LEU A 25 3.79 -14.60 8.10
CA LEU A 25 4.09 -13.26 7.62
C LEU A 25 4.46 -13.23 6.17
N THR A 26 4.79 -14.37 5.64
CA THR A 26 4.96 -14.46 4.21
C THR A 26 3.60 -14.34 3.61
N VAL A 27 3.11 -13.13 3.63
CA VAL A 27 2.24 -12.89 2.66
C VAL A 27 0.90 -13.22 2.72
N THR A 28 0.20 -12.79 3.63
CA THR A 28 -1.21 -12.95 3.43
C THR A 28 -1.84 -11.60 3.31
N LEU A 29 -1.79 -11.12 2.09
CA LEU A 29 -2.63 -9.99 1.77
C LEU A 29 -4.06 -10.33 2.14
N ASN A 30 -4.64 -9.62 3.07
CA ASN A 30 -6.04 -9.74 3.40
C ASN A 30 -6.87 -8.82 2.52
N GLN A 31 -7.36 -9.36 1.41
CA GLN A 31 -8.15 -8.60 0.46
C GLN A 31 -9.55 -8.26 1.00
N ASN A 32 -9.97 -8.92 2.06
CA ASN A 32 -11.27 -8.70 2.67
C ASN A 32 -11.21 -7.81 3.91
N SER A 33 -10.04 -7.27 4.24
CA SER A 33 -9.90 -6.40 5.40
C SER A 33 -10.75 -5.14 5.26
N THR A 34 -11.46 -4.80 6.33
CA THR A 34 -12.20 -3.55 6.44
C THR A 34 -11.46 -2.51 7.27
N ASP A 35 -10.25 -2.83 7.71
CA ASP A 35 -9.42 -1.91 8.49
C ASP A 35 -8.95 -0.76 7.59
N THR A 36 -9.25 0.47 8.00
CA THR A 36 -8.93 1.67 7.20
C THR A 36 -7.43 1.85 7.03
N ALA A 37 -6.65 1.73 8.10
CA ALA A 37 -5.20 1.95 8.03
C ALA A 37 -4.52 0.91 7.13
N TYR A 38 -4.90 -0.35 7.27
CA TYR A 38 -4.39 -1.42 6.41
C TYR A 38 -4.74 -1.15 4.94
N SER A 39 -5.99 -0.76 4.69
CA SER A 39 -6.46 -0.47 3.33
C SER A 39 -5.75 0.74 2.72
N LEU A 40 -5.45 1.76 3.52
CA LEU A 40 -4.66 2.91 3.06
C LEU A 40 -3.25 2.51 2.66
N GLY A 41 -2.63 1.60 3.41
CA GLY A 41 -1.32 1.04 3.04
C GLY A 41 -1.38 0.30 1.71
N ARG A 42 -2.42 -0.51 1.52
CA ARG A 42 -2.66 -1.22 0.26
C ARG A 42 -2.81 -0.24 -0.90
N LEU A 43 -3.61 0.80 -0.71
CA LEU A 43 -3.84 1.82 -1.73
C LEU A 43 -2.53 2.51 -2.12
N PHE A 44 -1.70 2.84 -1.15
CA PHE A 44 -0.40 3.46 -1.40
C PHE A 44 0.49 2.55 -2.27
N ALA A 45 0.52 1.25 -1.97
CA ALA A 45 1.31 0.29 -2.75
C ALA A 45 0.83 0.19 -4.20
N VAL A 46 -0.47 0.18 -4.40
CA VAL A 46 -1.05 0.12 -5.76
C VAL A 46 -0.68 1.38 -6.55
N MET A 47 -0.78 2.54 -5.93
CA MET A 47 -0.41 3.81 -6.58
C MET A 47 1.08 3.86 -6.93
N GLU A 48 1.94 3.35 -6.04
CA GLU A 48 3.38 3.29 -6.32
C GLU A 48 3.67 2.40 -7.53
N ILE A 49 3.10 1.21 -7.56
CA ILE A 49 3.32 0.27 -8.66
C ILE A 49 2.74 0.81 -9.98
N LEU A 50 1.61 1.47 -9.93
CA LEU A 50 1.01 2.11 -11.08
C LEU A 50 1.95 3.17 -11.67
N GLN A 51 2.57 3.98 -10.82
CA GLN A 51 3.54 4.98 -11.27
C GLN A 51 4.79 4.32 -11.87
N GLU A 52 5.30 3.26 -11.23
CA GLU A 52 6.43 2.50 -11.78
C GLU A 52 6.13 1.98 -13.18
N LYS A 53 4.94 1.42 -13.40
CA LYS A 53 4.55 0.89 -14.70
C LYS A 53 4.34 1.98 -15.75
N ALA A 54 3.80 3.12 -15.35
CA ALA A 54 3.55 4.23 -16.27
C ALA A 54 4.82 4.98 -16.67
N ASN A 55 5.76 5.14 -15.76
CA ASN A 55 6.93 6.01 -15.92
C ASN A 55 8.28 5.29 -15.78
N GLY A 56 8.29 3.98 -15.51
CA GLY A 56 9.51 3.20 -15.28
C GLY A 56 10.07 3.30 -13.87
N THR A 57 9.68 4.32 -13.12
CA THR A 57 10.15 4.54 -11.74
C THR A 57 9.08 5.27 -10.95
N SER A 58 9.18 5.21 -9.63
CA SER A 58 8.27 5.92 -8.74
C SER A 58 9.04 6.60 -7.61
N ALA A 59 8.68 7.84 -7.33
CA ALA A 59 9.24 8.62 -6.21
C ALA A 59 8.22 8.81 -5.08
N ILE A 60 7.01 8.25 -5.17
CA ILE A 60 5.98 8.54 -4.17
C ILE A 60 6.32 7.97 -2.81
N ARG A 61 6.98 6.82 -2.75
CA ARG A 61 7.39 6.24 -1.47
C ARG A 61 8.38 7.15 -0.74
N SER A 62 9.42 7.60 -1.43
CA SER A 62 10.45 8.44 -0.81
C SER A 62 9.91 9.81 -0.39
N ARG A 63 8.91 10.32 -1.10
CA ARG A 63 8.36 11.66 -0.85
C ARG A 63 7.19 11.67 0.13
N TYR A 64 6.33 10.66 0.09
CA TYR A 64 5.02 10.75 0.71
C TYR A 64 4.70 9.64 1.71
N PHE A 65 5.53 8.60 1.83
CA PHE A 65 5.17 7.45 2.65
C PHE A 65 4.92 7.84 4.11
N ALA A 66 5.83 8.58 4.72
CA ALA A 66 5.67 8.97 6.13
C ALA A 66 4.46 9.88 6.31
N ALA A 67 4.30 10.88 5.46
CA ALA A 67 3.17 11.80 5.54
C ALA A 67 1.84 11.06 5.34
N ALA A 68 1.79 10.13 4.39
CA ALA A 68 0.60 9.33 4.13
C ALA A 68 0.24 8.44 5.32
N SER A 69 1.25 7.88 6.00
CA SER A 69 1.02 7.03 7.17
C SER A 69 0.59 7.80 8.41
N MET A 70 0.92 9.09 8.49
CA MET A 70 0.58 9.93 9.64
C MET A 70 -0.67 10.77 9.43
N SER A 71 -0.83 11.31 8.24
CA SER A 71 -1.89 12.27 7.92
C SER A 71 -2.50 11.98 6.54
N PRO A 72 -3.25 10.87 6.41
CA PRO A 72 -3.79 10.45 5.11
C PRO A 72 -4.58 11.54 4.39
N LYS A 73 -5.40 12.27 5.10
CA LYS A 73 -6.25 13.31 4.53
C LYS A 73 -5.47 14.38 3.77
N LYS A 74 -4.23 14.67 4.19
CA LYS A 74 -3.39 15.67 3.54
C LYS A 74 -2.74 15.18 2.25
N VAL A 75 -2.55 13.87 2.13
CA VAL A 75 -1.69 13.30 1.09
C VAL A 75 -2.47 12.54 0.02
N PHE A 76 -3.43 11.71 0.43
CA PHE A 76 -4.10 10.80 -0.50
C PHE A 76 -4.88 11.48 -1.63
N PRO A 77 -5.58 12.61 -1.41
CA PRO A 77 -6.27 13.25 -2.52
C PRO A 77 -5.34 13.63 -3.68
N SER A 78 -4.16 14.17 -3.37
CA SER A 78 -3.16 14.51 -4.39
C SER A 78 -2.61 13.28 -5.10
N LEU A 79 -2.36 12.20 -4.34
CA LEU A 79 -1.86 10.95 -4.92
C LEU A 79 -2.91 10.31 -5.83
N LEU A 80 -4.18 10.38 -5.47
CA LEU A 80 -5.26 9.85 -6.30
C LEU A 80 -5.36 10.63 -7.62
N ASN A 81 -5.24 11.95 -7.59
CA ASN A 81 -5.20 12.75 -8.81
C ASN A 81 -4.03 12.35 -9.70
N LEU A 82 -2.87 12.17 -9.12
CA LEU A 82 -1.67 11.74 -9.87
C LEU A 82 -1.89 10.36 -10.48
N SER A 83 -2.52 9.45 -9.75
CA SER A 83 -2.81 8.09 -10.21
C SER A 83 -3.75 8.07 -11.42
N GLN A 84 -4.72 8.98 -11.48
CA GLN A 84 -5.60 9.09 -12.64
C GLN A 84 -4.82 9.39 -13.92
N HIS A 85 -3.82 10.25 -13.85
CA HIS A 85 -2.94 10.51 -14.99
C HIS A 85 -2.14 9.27 -15.39
N HIS A 86 -1.67 8.50 -14.43
CA HIS A 86 -0.92 7.27 -14.70
C HIS A 86 -1.80 6.20 -15.34
N ILE A 87 -3.03 6.05 -14.88
CA ILE A 87 -4.00 5.12 -15.45
C ILE A 87 -4.26 5.47 -16.91
N ALA A 88 -4.52 6.73 -17.20
CA ALA A 88 -4.76 7.20 -18.56
C ALA A 88 -3.57 6.97 -19.48
N LYS A 89 -2.36 7.21 -18.99
CA LYS A 89 -1.13 7.03 -19.74
C LYS A 89 -0.81 5.56 -20.00
N TYR A 90 -1.00 4.70 -19.02
CA TYR A 90 -0.59 3.31 -19.10
C TYR A 90 -1.62 2.42 -19.80
N LYS A 91 -2.87 2.85 -19.88
CA LYS A 91 -3.98 2.06 -20.46
C LYS A 91 -4.00 0.63 -19.90
N MET A 92 -3.91 0.51 -18.60
CA MET A 92 -3.85 -0.80 -17.97
C MET A 92 -5.14 -1.57 -18.19
N SER A 93 -4.99 -2.89 -18.32
CA SER A 93 -6.11 -3.80 -18.18
C SER A 93 -6.82 -3.49 -16.88
N GLY A 94 -8.13 -3.60 -16.83
CA GLY A 94 -8.93 -3.23 -15.67
C GLY A 94 -8.57 -3.88 -14.35
N TYR A 95 -7.47 -4.62 -14.26
CA TYR A 95 -7.05 -5.33 -13.04
C TYR A 95 -6.67 -4.36 -11.91
N ILE A 96 -5.79 -3.39 -12.21
CA ILE A 96 -5.38 -2.42 -11.19
C ILE A 96 -6.50 -1.46 -10.86
N ASP A 97 -7.29 -1.05 -11.85
CA ASP A 97 -8.46 -0.21 -11.63
C ASP A 97 -9.46 -0.87 -10.68
N LYS A 98 -9.76 -2.13 -10.90
CA LYS A 98 -10.66 -2.90 -10.04
C LYS A 98 -10.10 -3.06 -8.64
N MET A 99 -8.81 -3.28 -8.52
CA MET A 99 -8.16 -3.39 -7.23
C MET A 99 -8.24 -2.06 -6.47
N MET A 100 -7.98 -0.94 -7.13
CA MET A 100 -8.13 0.38 -6.51
C MET A 100 -9.57 0.64 -6.07
N GLU A 101 -10.54 0.33 -6.92
CA GLU A 101 -11.96 0.46 -6.57
C GLU A 101 -12.32 -0.37 -5.35
N SER A 102 -11.87 -1.62 -5.32
CA SER A 102 -12.13 -2.52 -4.19
C SER A 102 -11.56 -1.96 -2.89
N ILE A 103 -10.32 -1.45 -2.93
CA ILE A 103 -9.69 -0.85 -1.75
C ILE A 103 -10.44 0.42 -1.32
N LEU A 104 -10.74 1.30 -2.27
CA LEU A 104 -11.43 2.55 -1.98
C LEU A 104 -12.84 2.34 -1.44
N SER A 105 -13.49 1.24 -1.82
CA SER A 105 -14.85 0.95 -1.36
C SER A 105 -14.95 0.74 0.15
N VAL A 106 -13.86 0.36 0.81
CA VAL A 106 -13.84 0.16 2.26
C VAL A 106 -13.35 1.39 3.02
N ILE A 107 -12.92 2.42 2.31
CA ILE A 107 -12.45 3.67 2.92
C ILE A 107 -13.56 4.71 2.75
N SER A 108 -14.29 4.99 3.83
CA SER A 108 -15.38 5.97 3.77
C SER A 108 -14.87 7.40 3.69
N GLU A 109 -13.78 7.69 4.41
CA GLU A 109 -13.11 9.00 4.35
C GLU A 109 -11.66 8.84 4.76
N PHE A 110 -10.81 9.79 4.37
CA PHE A 110 -9.41 9.76 4.77
C PHE A 110 -9.26 10.34 6.17
N PRO A 111 -8.72 9.57 7.13
CA PRO A 111 -8.49 10.08 8.48
C PRO A 111 -7.51 11.25 8.47
N ALA A 112 -7.75 12.23 9.34
CA ALA A 112 -6.82 13.35 9.50
C ALA A 112 -5.48 12.88 10.07
N HIS A 113 -5.52 11.91 10.99
CA HIS A 113 -4.32 11.37 11.65
C HIS A 113 -4.48 9.88 11.88
N LEU A 114 -3.36 9.16 11.84
CA LEU A 114 -3.30 7.77 12.28
C LEU A 114 -2.46 7.67 13.55
N SER A 115 -2.90 6.84 14.50
CA SER A 115 -2.12 6.52 15.69
C SER A 115 -0.87 5.71 15.30
N LEU A 116 0.06 5.53 16.24
CA LEU A 116 1.25 4.72 15.97
C LEU A 116 0.87 3.28 15.63
N GLU A 117 -0.11 2.72 16.33
CA GLU A 117 -0.62 1.38 16.04
C GLU A 117 -1.21 1.30 14.62
N GLU A 118 -2.02 2.28 14.24
CA GLU A 118 -2.60 2.36 12.91
C GLU A 118 -1.52 2.54 11.84
N GLN A 119 -0.47 3.30 12.13
CA GLN A 119 0.67 3.43 11.21
C GLN A 119 1.36 2.08 10.97
N GLY A 120 1.43 1.23 12.01
CA GLY A 120 1.91 -0.14 11.86
C GLY A 120 1.05 -0.96 10.89
N LYS A 121 -0.26 -0.83 11.02
CA LYS A 121 -1.20 -1.49 10.10
C LYS A 121 -1.07 -0.96 8.68
N PHE A 122 -0.83 0.33 8.52
CA PHE A 122 -0.56 0.94 7.22
C PHE A 122 0.67 0.30 6.57
N VAL A 123 1.77 0.20 7.32
CA VAL A 123 3.01 -0.40 6.82
C VAL A 123 2.76 -1.85 6.40
N LEU A 124 2.04 -2.60 7.21
CA LEU A 124 1.72 -3.99 6.93
C LEU A 124 0.88 -4.11 5.65
N GLY A 125 -0.15 -3.30 5.50
CA GLY A 125 -0.98 -3.26 4.28
C GLY A 125 -0.16 -2.94 3.05
N TYR A 126 0.76 -1.99 3.17
CA TYR A 126 1.65 -1.60 2.08
C TYR A 126 2.52 -2.78 1.61
N TYR A 127 3.20 -3.44 2.54
CA TYR A 127 4.10 -4.53 2.17
C TYR A 127 3.36 -5.77 1.68
N HIS A 128 2.24 -6.12 2.29
CA HIS A 128 1.42 -7.24 1.84
C HIS A 128 0.93 -7.03 0.41
N GLN A 129 0.41 -5.84 0.12
CA GLN A 129 -0.10 -5.52 -1.21
C GLN A 129 1.02 -5.48 -2.25
N ARG A 130 2.16 -4.90 -1.89
CA ARG A 130 3.31 -4.81 -2.79
C ARG A 130 3.83 -6.21 -3.13
N GLU A 131 4.00 -7.05 -2.14
CA GLU A 131 4.47 -8.43 -2.36
C GLU A 131 3.49 -9.22 -3.23
N TYR A 132 2.19 -9.08 -2.97
CA TYR A 132 1.17 -9.73 -3.77
C TYR A 132 1.24 -9.33 -5.25
N LEU A 133 1.43 -8.05 -5.53
CA LEU A 133 1.51 -7.55 -6.91
C LEU A 133 2.77 -8.02 -7.65
N TYR A 134 3.84 -8.30 -6.91
CA TYR A 134 5.08 -8.81 -7.51
C TYR A 134 5.14 -10.34 -7.56
N MET A 135 4.18 -11.04 -6.99
CA MET A 135 4.15 -12.50 -7.06
C MET A 135 3.88 -13.00 -8.47
N LYS A 136 4.43 -14.14 -8.78
CA LYS A 136 4.11 -14.84 -10.01
C LYS A 136 2.68 -15.35 -9.93
N LYS A 137 2.02 -15.43 -11.07
CA LYS A 137 0.63 -15.88 -11.16
C LYS A 137 0.40 -17.23 -10.47
N GLU A 138 1.33 -18.18 -10.62
CA GLU A 138 1.26 -19.50 -10.00
C GLU A 138 1.24 -19.45 -8.48
N ASP A 139 2.04 -18.55 -7.90
CA ASP A 139 2.10 -18.39 -6.45
C ASP A 139 0.83 -17.73 -5.92
N LYS A 140 0.24 -16.83 -6.69
CA LYS A 140 -1.05 -16.22 -6.33
C LYS A 140 -2.17 -17.23 -6.29
N GLU A 141 -2.22 -18.14 -7.24
CA GLU A 141 -3.22 -19.19 -7.30
C GLU A 141 -3.15 -20.12 -6.08
N LYS A 142 -1.94 -20.41 -5.60
CA LYS A 142 -1.74 -21.22 -4.39
C LYS A 142 -2.27 -20.54 -3.13
N LEU A 143 -2.21 -19.22 -3.06
CA LEU A 143 -2.71 -18.47 -1.91
C LEU A 143 -4.23 -18.36 -1.89
N GLU A 144 -4.87 -18.45 -3.05
CA GLU A 144 -6.31 -18.36 -3.17
C GLU A 144 -7.01 -19.70 -2.92
N GLU A 145 -6.25 -20.78 -2.81
CA GLU A 145 -6.75 -22.07 -2.37
C GLU A 145 -6.89 -22.06 -0.83
#